data_ed17ad4c012dd01fddef6c4658bcde96
#
_entry.id   ed17ad4c012dd01fddef6c4658bcde96
#
_cell.length_a   1.000
_cell.length_b   1.000
_cell.length_c   1.000
_cell.angle_alpha   90.00
_cell.angle_beta   90.00
_cell.angle_gamma   90.00
#
_symmetry.space_group_name_H-M   'P 1'
#
loop_
_entity.id
_entity.type
_entity.pdbx_description
1 polymer ?
#
loop_
_entity_poly.entity_id
_entity_poly.type
_entity_poly.pdbx_seq_one_letter_code
_entity_poly.pdbx_strand_id
1 'polypeptide(L)'
;MNEQRCDVLIVGSGGAALRAAIAAKESGPRLRVLVATKGEVGKSGVTATACSDRMAFHATLPTTEPGGPDAWRYHADDVYRIGGYVSDGDLAEVLAQNAAAAFADLDRWGVPFARKPDGTPDQFVTDGSQFARACYTGPYTANHIEQALVRQIRQRPIDLLEHTMVAELLPSKDGRIAGALAVDQRTGEQTLIRAKAVVLATGGAGSAFAVNVFPEGMTGDGYAMAFRAGAELVNLEFIQIGLSSVKTKLACSGSMMRAIPRLVNDQGKEFLADYFPQGTPWSRINEVLFAKGASWPVSQRDPSHVIDIAVYYEMAAGRKVYLDYRANPIGYDPAILSGMAQRWYCEIKGVDPNDPSAMDTPLKRLRAINAPAVQWLAERGVDLVAGDLLELAPAIQHFQGGVKIRTRGETTVPGLYAAGETAGGQHGANRPGGNALMDSQVFGKISGQSAAAEAQELGAWPEPDRAALSRAQSWLADMVPDGGNRPAAADARARCQAIMSRIASVVRVQERLVQGEAELKTLAAKSFALSTPAELAYGIETANMLTAGRLVAAAAKERVESRGPHLMFAQYGDLEPLPLDNARWNRYIVVKNVGGQPVAELREPAPLTAPIK
;
A
#
# COMPACT_ATOMS: atom_id res chain seq x y z
N MET A 1 28.73 -2.25 21.44
CA MET A 1 27.66 -2.83 20.63
C MET A 1 27.15 -4.07 21.33
N ASN A 2 25.85 -4.17 21.55
CA ASN A 2 25.20 -5.34 22.14
C ASN A 2 25.06 -6.45 21.09
N GLU A 3 24.99 -7.72 21.55
CA GLU A 3 24.68 -8.86 20.66
C GLU A 3 23.46 -9.60 21.16
N GLN A 4 22.54 -9.91 20.25
CA GLN A 4 21.34 -10.71 20.52
C GLN A 4 21.23 -11.83 19.49
N ARG A 5 20.68 -12.99 19.87
CA ARG A 5 20.47 -14.12 18.96
C ARG A 5 19.01 -14.55 18.99
N CYS A 6 18.50 -14.85 17.79
CA CYS A 6 17.19 -15.51 17.62
C CYS A 6 17.29 -16.55 16.49
N ASP A 7 16.32 -17.43 16.37
CA ASP A 7 16.25 -18.35 15.24
C ASP A 7 15.58 -17.67 14.06
N VAL A 8 14.48 -16.93 14.32
CA VAL A 8 13.75 -16.16 13.28
C VAL A 8 13.63 -14.72 13.75
N LEU A 9 14.13 -13.78 12.94
CA LEU A 9 13.96 -12.34 13.11
C LEU A 9 12.81 -11.87 12.21
N ILE A 10 11.81 -11.24 12.79
CA ILE A 10 10.73 -10.56 12.07
C ILE A 10 10.97 -9.06 12.18
N VAL A 11 11.06 -8.38 11.03
CA VAL A 11 11.30 -6.93 10.96
C VAL A 11 9.99 -6.21 10.61
N GLY A 12 9.48 -5.42 11.56
CA GLY A 12 8.18 -4.75 11.51
C GLY A 12 7.20 -5.30 12.54
N SER A 13 6.05 -4.63 12.71
CA SER A 13 5.00 -5.04 13.67
C SER A 13 3.57 -4.81 13.17
N GLY A 14 3.38 -4.63 11.87
CA GLY A 14 2.05 -4.62 11.26
C GLY A 14 1.48 -6.02 11.05
N GLY A 15 0.28 -6.13 10.48
CA GLY A 15 -0.46 -7.38 10.35
C GLY A 15 0.33 -8.55 9.75
N ALA A 16 1.15 -8.30 8.72
CA ALA A 16 2.00 -9.34 8.12
C ALA A 16 3.12 -9.82 9.07
N ALA A 17 3.76 -8.89 9.78
CA ALA A 17 4.82 -9.20 10.72
C ALA A 17 4.30 -10.03 11.90
N LEU A 18 3.20 -9.59 12.52
CA LEU A 18 2.60 -10.31 13.65
C LEU A 18 2.11 -11.70 13.21
N ARG A 19 1.52 -11.80 12.02
CA ARG A 19 1.12 -13.09 11.45
C ARG A 19 2.30 -14.02 11.22
N ALA A 20 3.43 -13.49 10.71
CA ALA A 20 4.66 -14.27 10.50
C ALA A 20 5.26 -14.75 11.82
N ALA A 21 5.31 -13.89 12.83
CA ALA A 21 5.82 -14.26 14.16
C ALA A 21 4.98 -15.38 14.82
N ILE A 22 3.64 -15.27 14.74
CA ILE A 22 2.72 -16.30 15.22
C ILE A 22 2.98 -17.62 14.50
N ALA A 23 3.01 -17.61 13.16
CA ALA A 23 3.19 -18.78 12.34
C ALA A 23 4.56 -19.45 12.56
N ALA A 24 5.63 -18.67 12.69
CA ALA A 24 6.96 -19.16 12.99
C ALA A 24 6.99 -19.88 14.36
N LYS A 25 6.35 -19.28 15.37
CA LYS A 25 6.29 -19.88 16.71
C LYS A 25 5.43 -21.15 16.78
N GLU A 26 4.32 -21.18 16.04
CA GLU A 26 3.46 -22.36 15.93
C GLU A 26 4.14 -23.51 15.21
N SER A 27 4.93 -23.24 14.15
CA SER A 27 5.68 -24.24 13.39
C SER A 27 6.92 -24.75 14.13
N GLY A 28 7.51 -23.93 14.99
CA GLY A 28 8.68 -24.28 15.79
C GLY A 28 8.54 -23.80 17.24
N PRO A 29 7.82 -24.53 18.12
CA PRO A 29 7.57 -24.07 19.50
C PRO A 29 8.84 -23.81 20.31
N ARG A 30 9.97 -24.45 19.98
CA ARG A 30 11.28 -24.27 20.63
C ARG A 30 12.12 -23.16 20.02
N LEU A 31 11.75 -22.63 18.84
CA LEU A 31 12.49 -21.55 18.19
C LEU A 31 12.38 -20.25 19.00
N ARG A 32 13.46 -19.50 19.01
CA ARG A 32 13.48 -18.12 19.51
C ARG A 32 13.03 -17.21 18.37
N VAL A 33 11.82 -16.68 18.46
CA VAL A 33 11.26 -15.73 17.51
C VAL A 33 11.34 -14.35 18.12
N LEU A 34 11.96 -13.42 17.40
CA LEU A 34 12.14 -12.03 17.78
C LEU A 34 11.45 -11.12 16.78
N VAL A 35 10.60 -10.23 17.26
CA VAL A 35 10.02 -9.12 16.47
C VAL A 35 10.78 -7.85 16.80
N ALA A 36 11.41 -7.23 15.81
CA ALA A 36 12.05 -5.92 15.94
C ALA A 36 11.26 -4.87 15.15
N THR A 37 10.85 -3.81 15.83
CA THR A 37 10.04 -2.74 15.26
C THR A 37 10.49 -1.37 15.74
N LYS A 38 10.53 -0.41 14.82
CA LYS A 38 10.79 0.99 15.18
C LYS A 38 9.61 1.66 15.88
N GLY A 39 8.40 1.08 15.77
CA GLY A 39 7.20 1.58 16.44
C GLY A 39 6.82 0.75 17.66
N GLU A 40 5.53 0.83 18.02
CA GLU A 40 4.90 0.05 19.08
C GLU A 40 3.95 -0.99 18.47
N VAL A 41 3.98 -2.19 19.01
CA VAL A 41 3.10 -3.31 18.61
C VAL A 41 1.63 -2.96 18.89
N GLY A 42 0.80 -3.07 17.85
CA GLY A 42 -0.62 -2.75 17.93
C GLY A 42 -0.99 -1.26 17.80
N LYS A 43 0.00 -0.37 17.64
CA LYS A 43 -0.22 1.05 17.44
C LYS A 43 0.39 1.56 16.13
N SER A 44 1.44 0.92 15.65
CA SER A 44 2.22 1.35 14.50
C SER A 44 1.90 0.53 13.25
N GLY A 45 2.04 1.16 12.08
CA GLY A 45 1.83 0.53 10.78
C GLY A 45 0.39 0.68 10.25
N VAL A 46 0.23 0.34 8.98
CA VAL A 46 -1.04 0.55 8.25
C VAL A 46 -2.18 -0.28 8.83
N THR A 47 -1.92 -1.54 9.23
CA THR A 47 -2.98 -2.42 9.76
C THR A 47 -3.59 -1.87 11.05
N ALA A 48 -2.79 -1.23 11.91
CA ALA A 48 -3.27 -0.61 13.14
C ALA A 48 -4.08 0.68 12.92
N THR A 49 -3.81 1.42 11.82
CA THR A 49 -4.27 2.81 11.65
C THR A 49 -5.21 3.05 10.48
N ALA A 50 -5.23 2.15 9.49
CA ALA A 50 -6.03 2.32 8.29
C ALA A 50 -7.53 2.26 8.57
N CYS A 51 -8.28 3.11 7.88
CA CYS A 51 -9.74 3.12 7.89
C CYS A 51 -10.28 3.51 6.51
N SER A 52 -11.50 3.06 6.23
CA SER A 52 -12.29 3.47 5.07
C SER A 52 -13.76 3.37 5.43
N ASP A 53 -14.66 3.75 4.54
CA ASP A 53 -16.11 3.65 4.82
C ASP A 53 -16.55 2.20 5.13
N ARG A 54 -15.95 1.21 4.46
CA ARG A 54 -16.13 -0.22 4.73
C ARG A 54 -14.89 -1.00 4.30
N MET A 55 -13.96 -1.18 5.23
CA MET A 55 -12.70 -1.87 4.97
C MET A 55 -12.90 -3.38 4.86
N ALA A 56 -12.28 -4.00 3.88
CA ALA A 56 -12.53 -5.38 3.52
C ALA A 56 -11.33 -6.31 3.74
N PHE A 57 -11.63 -7.57 4.04
CA PHE A 57 -10.75 -8.73 3.96
C PHE A 57 -11.32 -9.68 2.90
N HIS A 58 -10.60 -9.93 1.81
CA HIS A 58 -11.07 -10.82 0.75
C HIS A 58 -10.87 -12.28 1.08
N ALA A 59 -11.94 -13.09 0.96
CA ALA A 59 -11.87 -14.54 1.07
C ALA A 59 -12.94 -15.21 0.19
N THR A 60 -12.54 -16.23 -0.57
CA THR A 60 -13.47 -17.16 -1.20
C THR A 60 -13.86 -18.20 -0.15
N LEU A 61 -15.03 -18.03 0.42
CA LEU A 61 -15.57 -18.92 1.45
C LEU A 61 -16.48 -19.99 0.81
N PRO A 62 -16.83 -21.07 1.52
CA PRO A 62 -17.81 -22.06 1.02
C PRO A 62 -19.17 -21.46 0.64
N THR A 63 -19.50 -20.30 1.21
CA THR A 63 -20.73 -19.52 0.95
C THR A 63 -20.57 -18.46 -0.15
N THR A 64 -19.37 -18.30 -0.74
CA THR A 64 -19.11 -17.36 -1.84
C THR A 64 -19.60 -17.98 -3.15
N GLU A 65 -20.40 -17.25 -3.92
CA GLU A 65 -20.78 -17.64 -5.27
C GLU A 65 -19.76 -17.11 -6.31
N PRO A 66 -19.43 -17.89 -7.36
CA PRO A 66 -19.79 -19.31 -7.55
C PRO A 66 -19.08 -20.20 -6.54
N GLY A 67 -19.83 -21.16 -5.98
CA GLY A 67 -19.32 -22.09 -4.98
C GLY A 67 -18.51 -23.26 -5.57
N GLY A 68 -18.11 -24.18 -4.70
CA GLY A 68 -17.42 -25.41 -5.06
C GLY A 68 -15.92 -25.41 -4.75
N PRO A 69 -15.26 -26.57 -4.91
CA PRO A 69 -13.85 -26.75 -4.51
C PRO A 69 -12.89 -25.90 -5.33
N ASP A 70 -13.27 -25.51 -6.52
CA ASP A 70 -12.46 -24.70 -7.45
C ASP A 70 -12.83 -23.20 -7.44
N ALA A 71 -13.70 -22.76 -6.54
CA ALA A 71 -14.16 -21.36 -6.46
C ALA A 71 -13.01 -20.36 -6.26
N TRP A 72 -11.88 -20.78 -5.65
CA TRP A 72 -10.68 -19.97 -5.51
C TRP A 72 -10.07 -19.53 -6.85
N ARG A 73 -10.30 -20.29 -7.96
CA ARG A 73 -9.77 -19.93 -9.30
C ARG A 73 -10.32 -18.59 -9.79
N TYR A 74 -11.62 -18.31 -9.51
CA TYR A 74 -12.21 -17.01 -9.84
C TYR A 74 -11.58 -15.86 -9.05
N HIS A 75 -11.09 -16.12 -7.85
CA HIS A 75 -10.35 -15.14 -7.06
C HIS A 75 -8.95 -14.93 -7.63
N ALA A 76 -8.24 -15.99 -7.96
CA ALA A 76 -6.92 -15.92 -8.60
C ALA A 76 -7.00 -15.20 -9.95
N ASP A 77 -8.03 -15.48 -10.76
CA ASP A 77 -8.28 -14.79 -12.03
C ASP A 77 -8.53 -13.29 -11.83
N ASP A 78 -9.36 -12.91 -10.85
CA ASP A 78 -9.57 -11.51 -10.51
C ASP A 78 -8.25 -10.80 -10.12
N VAL A 79 -7.42 -11.44 -9.27
CA VAL A 79 -6.11 -10.88 -8.88
C VAL A 79 -5.21 -10.70 -10.10
N TYR A 80 -5.12 -11.71 -10.97
CA TYR A 80 -4.27 -11.69 -12.15
C TYR A 80 -4.73 -10.68 -13.20
N ARG A 81 -6.04 -10.64 -13.48
CA ARG A 81 -6.68 -9.71 -14.43
C ARG A 81 -6.60 -8.26 -13.98
N ILE A 82 -6.92 -7.99 -12.70
CA ILE A 82 -6.83 -6.65 -12.10
C ILE A 82 -5.36 -6.23 -12.03
N GLY A 83 -4.47 -7.16 -11.73
CA GLY A 83 -3.02 -7.00 -11.78
C GLY A 83 -2.46 -6.71 -13.18
N GLY A 84 -3.33 -6.58 -14.19
CA GLY A 84 -2.93 -6.22 -15.55
C GLY A 84 -2.09 -7.28 -16.25
N TYR A 85 -2.19 -8.55 -15.80
CA TYR A 85 -1.43 -9.70 -16.30
C TYR A 85 0.09 -9.56 -16.11
N VAL A 86 0.52 -8.77 -15.13
CA VAL A 86 1.92 -8.53 -14.77
C VAL A 86 2.22 -8.87 -13.30
N SER A 87 1.39 -9.70 -12.68
CA SER A 87 1.68 -10.44 -11.44
C SER A 87 2.19 -11.85 -11.76
N ASP A 88 2.88 -12.49 -10.83
CA ASP A 88 3.14 -13.92 -10.92
C ASP A 88 1.85 -14.70 -10.63
N GLY A 89 1.36 -15.47 -11.59
CA GLY A 89 0.08 -16.19 -11.50
C GLY A 89 0.05 -17.24 -10.40
N ASP A 90 1.16 -17.92 -10.15
CA ASP A 90 1.31 -18.86 -9.04
C ASP A 90 1.14 -18.19 -7.67
N LEU A 91 1.60 -16.94 -7.51
CA LEU A 91 1.38 -16.16 -6.29
C LEU A 91 -0.10 -15.76 -6.14
N ALA A 92 -0.77 -15.40 -7.23
CA ALA A 92 -2.21 -15.10 -7.22
C ALA A 92 -3.03 -16.35 -6.81
N GLU A 93 -2.63 -17.54 -7.27
CA GLU A 93 -3.23 -18.81 -6.87
C GLU A 93 -2.99 -19.14 -5.40
N VAL A 94 -1.75 -18.96 -4.90
CA VAL A 94 -1.42 -19.13 -3.47
C VAL A 94 -2.27 -18.22 -2.59
N LEU A 95 -2.45 -16.96 -2.96
CA LEU A 95 -3.32 -16.02 -2.25
C LEU A 95 -4.75 -16.55 -2.19
N ALA A 96 -5.33 -16.89 -3.34
CA ALA A 96 -6.73 -17.30 -3.46
C ALA A 96 -7.02 -18.63 -2.72
N GLN A 97 -6.12 -19.61 -2.82
CA GLN A 97 -6.24 -20.90 -2.16
C GLN A 97 -6.15 -20.81 -0.63
N ASN A 98 -5.37 -19.87 -0.10
CA ASN A 98 -5.14 -19.75 1.35
C ASN A 98 -6.05 -18.69 2.02
N ALA A 99 -6.82 -17.92 1.26
CA ALA A 99 -7.64 -16.83 1.79
C ALA A 99 -8.71 -17.31 2.79
N ALA A 100 -9.38 -18.43 2.51
CA ALA A 100 -10.40 -19.00 3.41
C ALA A 100 -9.80 -19.46 4.74
N ALA A 101 -8.65 -20.10 4.72
CA ALA A 101 -7.93 -20.52 5.93
C ALA A 101 -7.45 -19.32 6.77
N ALA A 102 -6.97 -18.27 6.10
CA ALA A 102 -6.60 -17.03 6.77
C ALA A 102 -7.80 -16.34 7.42
N PHE A 103 -8.95 -16.29 6.75
CA PHE A 103 -10.22 -15.82 7.33
C PHE A 103 -10.61 -16.63 8.57
N ALA A 104 -10.58 -17.97 8.48
CA ALA A 104 -10.95 -18.86 9.58
C ALA A 104 -10.05 -18.69 10.81
N ASP A 105 -8.75 -18.44 10.62
CA ASP A 105 -7.84 -18.12 11.71
C ASP A 105 -8.27 -16.82 12.43
N LEU A 106 -8.56 -15.75 11.67
CA LEU A 106 -8.98 -14.46 12.21
C LEU A 106 -10.33 -14.53 12.92
N ASP A 107 -11.30 -15.25 12.34
CA ASP A 107 -12.62 -15.47 12.93
C ASP A 107 -12.50 -16.21 14.27
N ARG A 108 -11.72 -17.30 14.32
CA ARG A 108 -11.40 -18.04 15.54
C ARG A 108 -10.69 -17.19 16.59
N TRP A 109 -9.88 -16.21 16.19
CA TRP A 109 -9.22 -15.27 17.10
C TRP A 109 -10.09 -14.10 17.52
N GLY A 110 -11.38 -14.12 17.13
CA GLY A 110 -12.40 -13.18 17.59
C GLY A 110 -12.40 -11.84 16.86
N VAL A 111 -12.05 -11.81 15.57
CA VAL A 111 -12.34 -10.65 14.73
C VAL A 111 -13.85 -10.63 14.47
N PRO A 112 -14.57 -9.53 14.80
CA PRO A 112 -16.03 -9.50 14.78
C PRO A 112 -16.57 -9.25 13.36
N PHE A 113 -16.33 -10.19 12.43
CA PHE A 113 -16.84 -10.08 11.07
C PHE A 113 -18.37 -10.02 11.03
N ALA A 114 -18.89 -9.14 10.17
CA ALA A 114 -20.32 -9.02 9.93
C ALA A 114 -20.90 -10.35 9.42
N ARG A 115 -22.13 -10.67 9.87
CA ARG A 115 -22.81 -11.92 9.54
C ARG A 115 -24.24 -11.66 9.10
N LYS A 116 -24.72 -12.51 8.21
CA LYS A 116 -26.13 -12.59 7.82
C LYS A 116 -26.98 -13.17 8.96
N PRO A 117 -28.33 -13.07 8.89
CA PRO A 117 -29.21 -13.64 9.91
C PRO A 117 -29.05 -15.15 10.13
N ASP A 118 -28.59 -15.88 9.11
CA ASP A 118 -28.31 -17.32 9.18
C ASP A 118 -26.95 -17.65 9.83
N GLY A 119 -26.19 -16.63 10.26
CA GLY A 119 -24.90 -16.78 10.89
C GLY A 119 -23.72 -16.90 9.91
N THR A 120 -23.95 -16.96 8.61
CA THR A 120 -22.86 -16.98 7.61
C THR A 120 -22.19 -15.59 7.49
N PRO A 121 -20.90 -15.53 7.13
CA PRO A 121 -20.23 -14.25 6.90
C PRO A 121 -20.94 -13.41 5.83
N ASP A 122 -21.19 -12.14 6.13
CA ASP A 122 -21.72 -11.21 5.14
C ASP A 122 -20.58 -10.73 4.24
N GLN A 123 -20.79 -10.80 2.92
CA GLN A 123 -19.81 -10.47 1.93
C GLN A 123 -20.37 -9.50 0.89
N PHE A 124 -19.53 -8.59 0.39
CA PHE A 124 -19.90 -7.68 -0.68
C PHE A 124 -18.86 -7.65 -1.81
N VAL A 125 -19.24 -7.08 -2.95
CA VAL A 125 -18.35 -6.88 -4.10
C VAL A 125 -17.55 -5.60 -3.89
N THR A 126 -16.22 -5.70 -3.98
CA THR A 126 -15.30 -4.55 -3.97
C THR A 126 -14.86 -4.17 -5.37
N ASP A 127 -14.18 -3.01 -5.47
CA ASP A 127 -13.65 -2.50 -6.73
C ASP A 127 -12.78 -3.56 -7.42
N GLY A 128 -13.10 -3.83 -8.68
CA GLY A 128 -12.40 -4.76 -9.54
C GLY A 128 -12.79 -6.24 -9.38
N SER A 129 -13.48 -6.65 -8.31
CA SER A 129 -13.95 -8.02 -8.12
C SER A 129 -15.19 -8.34 -8.95
N GLN A 130 -15.26 -9.56 -9.47
CA GLN A 130 -16.46 -10.06 -10.14
C GLN A 130 -17.53 -10.56 -9.13
N PHE A 131 -17.10 -11.06 -7.98
CA PHE A 131 -17.95 -11.73 -6.99
C PHE A 131 -17.78 -11.14 -5.59
N ALA A 132 -18.79 -11.37 -4.75
CA ALA A 132 -18.82 -10.91 -3.36
C ALA A 132 -17.87 -11.73 -2.48
N ARG A 133 -16.65 -11.24 -2.24
CA ARG A 133 -15.64 -11.90 -1.39
C ARG A 133 -15.21 -11.08 -0.19
N ALA A 134 -15.67 -9.85 -0.08
CA ALA A 134 -15.20 -8.91 0.93
C ALA A 134 -15.92 -9.13 2.26
N CYS A 135 -15.25 -9.75 3.22
CA CYS A 135 -15.64 -9.82 4.63
C CYS A 135 -15.22 -8.54 5.35
N TYR A 136 -15.99 -8.07 6.31
CA TYR A 136 -15.76 -6.77 6.96
C TYR A 136 -16.29 -6.74 8.40
N THR A 137 -15.80 -5.78 9.18
CA THR A 137 -16.37 -5.43 10.49
C THR A 137 -16.92 -3.99 10.50
N GLY A 138 -16.81 -3.28 9.37
CA GLY A 138 -17.07 -1.85 9.20
C GLY A 138 -15.79 -1.08 8.86
N PRO A 139 -15.67 0.19 9.30
CA PRO A 139 -14.50 1.03 9.00
C PRO A 139 -13.18 0.52 9.60
N TYR A 140 -13.24 -0.27 10.67
CA TYR A 140 -12.10 -0.64 11.50
C TYR A 140 -11.67 -2.10 11.34
N THR A 141 -11.97 -2.75 10.21
CA THR A 141 -11.62 -4.16 9.98
C THR A 141 -10.12 -4.42 10.16
N ALA A 142 -9.27 -3.54 9.64
CA ALA A 142 -7.82 -3.66 9.80
C ALA A 142 -7.40 -3.59 11.28
N ASN A 143 -7.95 -2.62 12.02
CA ASN A 143 -7.65 -2.46 13.45
C ASN A 143 -8.13 -3.67 14.28
N HIS A 144 -9.30 -4.22 14.00
CA HIS A 144 -9.79 -5.44 14.67
C HIS A 144 -8.89 -6.66 14.39
N ILE A 145 -8.37 -6.77 13.15
CA ILE A 145 -7.38 -7.79 12.79
C ILE A 145 -6.09 -7.57 13.60
N GLU A 146 -5.57 -6.34 13.62
CA GLU A 146 -4.36 -6.02 14.39
C GLU A 146 -4.51 -6.35 15.87
N GLN A 147 -5.63 -5.97 16.49
CA GLN A 147 -5.91 -6.29 17.89
C GLN A 147 -5.98 -7.80 18.15
N ALA A 148 -6.56 -8.58 17.22
CA ALA A 148 -6.58 -10.03 17.33
C ALA A 148 -5.17 -10.62 17.27
N LEU A 149 -4.35 -10.15 16.33
CA LEU A 149 -2.94 -10.58 16.22
C LEU A 149 -2.12 -10.22 17.46
N VAL A 150 -2.29 -9.03 18.01
CA VAL A 150 -1.61 -8.60 19.25
C VAL A 150 -1.99 -9.50 20.43
N ARG A 151 -3.28 -9.89 20.56
CA ARG A 151 -3.69 -10.87 21.57
C ARG A 151 -2.97 -12.21 21.38
N GLN A 152 -2.82 -12.67 20.13
CA GLN A 152 -2.13 -13.93 19.83
C GLN A 152 -0.62 -13.85 20.09
N ILE A 153 0.04 -12.72 19.81
CA ILE A 153 1.46 -12.48 20.15
C ILE A 153 1.67 -12.58 21.67
N ARG A 154 0.82 -11.91 22.46
CA ARG A 154 0.94 -11.89 23.94
C ARG A 154 0.71 -13.25 24.60
N GLN A 155 0.05 -14.18 23.93
CA GLN A 155 -0.18 -15.55 24.42
C GLN A 155 0.97 -16.52 24.12
N ARG A 156 1.98 -16.09 23.37
CA ARG A 156 3.10 -16.91 22.92
C ARG A 156 4.43 -16.36 23.41
N PRO A 157 5.44 -17.20 23.69
CA PRO A 157 6.79 -16.73 24.03
C PRO A 157 7.51 -16.21 22.77
N ILE A 158 7.15 -15.00 22.37
CA ILE A 158 7.74 -14.24 21.26
C ILE A 158 8.38 -12.98 21.86
N ASP A 159 9.67 -12.80 21.59
CA ASP A 159 10.42 -11.66 22.09
C ASP A 159 10.10 -10.41 21.25
N LEU A 160 9.97 -9.24 21.89
CA LEU A 160 9.66 -7.97 21.22
C LEU A 160 10.76 -6.95 21.51
N LEU A 161 11.27 -6.32 20.46
CA LEU A 161 12.14 -5.14 20.50
C LEU A 161 11.40 -3.95 19.85
N GLU A 162 10.70 -3.21 20.68
CA GLU A 162 10.01 -1.98 20.26
C GLU A 162 10.99 -0.80 20.27
N HIS A 163 10.66 0.28 19.56
CA HIS A 163 11.51 1.46 19.37
C HIS A 163 12.92 1.13 18.86
N THR A 164 13.03 0.01 18.15
CA THR A 164 14.30 -0.51 17.62
C THR A 164 14.21 -0.61 16.11
N MET A 165 14.96 0.25 15.42
CA MET A 165 15.02 0.27 13.98
C MET A 165 16.08 -0.72 13.48
N VAL A 166 15.68 -1.69 12.67
CA VAL A 166 16.63 -2.46 11.87
C VAL A 166 17.16 -1.56 10.75
N ALA A 167 18.44 -1.26 10.79
CA ALA A 167 19.10 -0.33 9.88
C ALA A 167 19.65 -1.03 8.63
N GLU A 168 20.22 -2.25 8.80
CA GLU A 168 20.87 -2.97 7.72
C GLU A 168 20.77 -4.49 7.93
N LEU A 169 20.59 -5.23 6.82
CA LEU A 169 20.72 -6.68 6.80
C LEU A 169 22.19 -7.09 6.67
N LEU A 170 22.59 -8.11 7.38
CA LEU A 170 23.97 -8.56 7.42
C LEU A 170 24.09 -9.93 6.75
N PRO A 171 24.68 -10.02 5.55
CA PRO A 171 24.99 -11.30 4.91
C PRO A 171 26.18 -11.97 5.60
N SER A 172 26.24 -13.29 5.53
CA SER A 172 27.43 -14.10 5.73
C SER A 172 28.31 -14.08 4.48
N LYS A 173 29.50 -14.68 4.54
CA LYS A 173 30.45 -14.71 3.41
C LYS A 173 29.92 -15.42 2.16
N ASP A 174 29.01 -16.36 2.31
CA ASP A 174 28.33 -17.07 1.21
C ASP A 174 27.09 -16.33 0.68
N GLY A 175 26.81 -15.12 1.17
CA GLY A 175 25.70 -14.28 0.71
C GLY A 175 24.33 -14.54 1.37
N ARG A 176 24.22 -15.53 2.26
CA ARG A 176 23.02 -15.77 3.07
C ARG A 176 22.85 -14.67 4.11
N ILE A 177 21.61 -14.24 4.37
CA ILE A 177 21.37 -13.33 5.50
C ILE A 177 21.61 -14.08 6.83
N ALA A 178 22.46 -13.50 7.66
CA ALA A 178 22.91 -14.01 8.95
C ALA A 178 22.39 -13.19 10.14
N GLY A 179 21.62 -12.14 9.87
CA GLY A 179 21.07 -11.26 10.87
C GLY A 179 20.96 -9.82 10.40
N ALA A 180 20.98 -8.88 11.34
CA ALA A 180 20.81 -7.47 11.08
C ALA A 180 21.56 -6.59 12.09
N LEU A 181 21.89 -5.37 11.68
CA LEU A 181 22.30 -4.28 12.59
C LEU A 181 21.07 -3.43 12.90
N ALA A 182 20.77 -3.27 14.18
CA ALA A 182 19.65 -2.48 14.66
C ALA A 182 20.11 -1.33 15.54
N VAL A 183 19.27 -0.28 15.65
CA VAL A 183 19.51 0.94 16.41
C VAL A 183 18.33 1.22 17.32
N ASP A 184 18.55 1.43 18.61
CA ASP A 184 17.52 1.94 19.53
C ASP A 184 17.25 3.42 19.17
N GLN A 185 16.00 3.76 18.92
CA GLN A 185 15.62 5.11 18.46
C GLN A 185 15.78 6.20 19.52
N ARG A 186 15.84 5.83 20.80
CA ARG A 186 15.93 6.78 21.92
C ARG A 186 17.36 7.07 22.30
N THR A 187 18.23 6.07 22.21
CA THR A 187 19.61 6.15 22.68
C THR A 187 20.64 6.20 21.56
N GLY A 188 20.29 5.73 20.35
CA GLY A 188 21.21 5.51 19.25
C GLY A 188 22.12 4.28 19.43
N GLU A 189 21.92 3.48 20.50
CA GLU A 189 22.70 2.27 20.73
C GLU A 189 22.50 1.23 19.62
N GLN A 190 23.62 0.65 19.18
CA GLN A 190 23.63 -0.37 18.15
C GLN A 190 23.59 -1.76 18.75
N THR A 191 22.76 -2.63 18.17
CA THR A 191 22.64 -4.04 18.50
C THR A 191 22.85 -4.89 17.26
N LEU A 192 23.78 -5.84 17.32
CA LEU A 192 23.92 -6.92 16.36
C LEU A 192 22.91 -8.01 16.69
N ILE A 193 21.94 -8.25 15.81
CA ILE A 193 20.96 -9.34 15.93
C ILE A 193 21.39 -10.45 14.97
N ARG A 194 21.83 -11.59 15.51
CA ARG A 194 22.13 -12.77 14.70
C ARG A 194 20.87 -13.61 14.55
N ALA A 195 20.55 -14.01 13.32
CA ALA A 195 19.37 -14.79 13.00
C ALA A 195 19.69 -15.89 11.98
N LYS A 196 18.95 -17.00 12.03
CA LYS A 196 19.02 -18.08 11.03
C LYS A 196 18.20 -17.74 9.80
N ALA A 197 17.07 -17.04 9.99
CA ALA A 197 16.22 -16.53 8.93
C ALA A 197 15.65 -15.18 9.33
N VAL A 198 15.40 -14.30 8.33
CA VAL A 198 14.85 -12.97 8.51
C VAL A 198 13.61 -12.79 7.63
N VAL A 199 12.50 -12.28 8.20
CA VAL A 199 11.28 -11.93 7.48
C VAL A 199 11.12 -10.42 7.49
N LEU A 200 11.14 -9.78 6.32
CA LEU A 200 10.84 -8.36 6.14
C LEU A 200 9.32 -8.15 6.01
N ALA A 201 8.73 -7.40 6.92
CA ALA A 201 7.31 -7.04 6.91
C ALA A 201 7.10 -5.59 7.38
N THR A 202 7.89 -4.69 6.80
CA THR A 202 8.02 -3.27 7.18
C THR A 202 7.00 -2.35 6.51
N GLY A 203 6.13 -2.90 5.64
CA GLY A 203 5.17 -2.13 4.84
C GLY A 203 5.81 -1.38 3.68
N GLY A 204 5.09 -0.40 3.13
CA GLY A 204 5.47 0.35 1.94
C GLY A 204 6.29 1.62 2.21
N ALA A 205 6.34 2.52 1.22
CA ALA A 205 7.15 3.73 1.23
C ALA A 205 6.31 5.03 1.09
N GLY A 206 5.11 5.06 1.69
CA GLY A 206 4.18 6.18 1.54
C GLY A 206 4.75 7.53 1.95
N SER A 207 5.61 7.56 2.97
CA SER A 207 6.27 8.78 3.45
C SER A 207 7.22 9.43 2.42
N ALA A 208 7.58 8.71 1.34
CA ALA A 208 8.34 9.30 0.24
C ALA A 208 7.53 10.33 -0.58
N PHE A 209 6.21 10.45 -0.34
CA PHE A 209 5.32 11.39 -1.01
C PHE A 209 4.72 12.38 -0.03
N ALA A 210 4.53 13.62 -0.46
CA ALA A 210 3.97 14.67 0.40
C ALA A 210 2.52 14.38 0.80
N VAL A 211 1.71 13.83 -0.11
CA VAL A 211 0.32 13.46 0.15
C VAL A 211 0.15 11.94 0.09
N ASN A 212 -0.21 11.35 1.22
CA ASN A 212 -0.38 9.92 1.36
C ASN A 212 -1.37 9.60 2.51
N VAL A 213 -1.93 8.39 2.52
CA VAL A 213 -2.82 7.92 3.60
C VAL A 213 -2.11 7.07 4.65
N PHE A 214 -0.80 6.88 4.51
CA PHE A 214 -0.01 6.08 5.43
C PHE A 214 0.15 6.76 6.81
N PRO A 215 0.34 6.00 7.89
CA PRO A 215 0.86 6.53 9.14
C PRO A 215 2.31 7.00 8.95
N GLU A 216 2.79 7.80 9.90
CA GLU A 216 4.19 8.21 9.94
C GLU A 216 5.13 7.00 10.02
N GLY A 217 6.34 7.16 9.52
CA GLY A 217 7.37 6.13 9.55
C GLY A 217 7.27 5.05 8.46
N MET A 218 6.36 5.18 7.48
CA MET A 218 6.29 4.26 6.32
C MET A 218 7.29 4.71 5.25
N THR A 219 8.57 4.44 5.48
CA THR A 219 9.71 5.05 4.80
C THR A 219 10.39 4.14 3.76
N GLY A 220 9.85 2.94 3.52
CA GLY A 220 10.40 2.00 2.54
C GLY A 220 11.66 1.26 3.03
N ASP A 221 11.81 1.11 4.34
CA ASP A 221 13.00 0.52 4.95
C ASP A 221 13.28 -0.88 4.44
N GLY A 222 12.25 -1.73 4.30
CA GLY A 222 12.39 -3.09 3.78
C GLY A 222 12.85 -3.10 2.32
N TYR A 223 12.34 -2.19 1.50
CA TYR A 223 12.79 -2.06 0.11
C TYR A 223 14.28 -1.69 0.03
N ALA A 224 14.68 -0.69 0.82
CA ALA A 224 16.05 -0.22 0.84
C ALA A 224 17.03 -1.28 1.37
N MET A 225 16.70 -1.93 2.47
CA MET A 225 17.51 -3.02 3.05
C MET A 225 17.63 -4.21 2.11
N ALA A 226 16.52 -4.66 1.53
CA ALA A 226 16.50 -5.78 0.57
C ALA A 226 17.33 -5.46 -0.67
N PHE A 227 17.21 -4.24 -1.22
CA PHE A 227 18.01 -3.77 -2.34
C PHE A 227 19.51 -3.78 -2.03
N ARG A 228 19.92 -3.22 -0.87
CA ARG A 228 21.32 -3.23 -0.45
C ARG A 228 21.86 -4.63 -0.22
N ALA A 229 21.01 -5.55 0.28
CA ALA A 229 21.33 -6.96 0.46
C ALA A 229 21.39 -7.76 -0.86
N GLY A 230 21.05 -7.15 -2.01
CA GLY A 230 21.08 -7.77 -3.31
C GLY A 230 19.81 -8.54 -3.71
N ALA A 231 18.73 -8.41 -2.96
CA ALA A 231 17.45 -8.97 -3.35
C ALA A 231 16.85 -8.21 -4.55
N GLU A 232 16.14 -8.93 -5.40
CA GLU A 232 15.38 -8.36 -6.49
C GLU A 232 14.09 -7.70 -5.96
N LEU A 233 13.72 -6.55 -6.55
CA LEU A 233 12.44 -5.91 -6.31
C LEU A 233 11.64 -5.91 -7.63
N VAL A 234 10.31 -5.92 -7.54
CA VAL A 234 9.44 -6.06 -8.71
C VAL A 234 8.26 -5.10 -8.65
N ASN A 235 7.78 -4.63 -9.83
CA ASN A 235 6.55 -3.85 -9.97
C ASN A 235 6.51 -2.53 -9.18
N LEU A 236 7.64 -1.91 -8.87
CA LEU A 236 7.72 -0.70 -8.04
C LEU A 236 7.14 0.56 -8.73
N GLU A 237 6.93 0.53 -10.04
CA GLU A 237 6.22 1.56 -10.79
C GLU A 237 4.72 1.63 -10.47
N PHE A 238 4.15 0.55 -9.92
CA PHE A 238 2.73 0.46 -9.62
C PHE A 238 2.44 0.85 -8.18
N ILE A 239 1.88 2.02 -8.04
CA ILE A 239 1.48 2.62 -6.76
C ILE A 239 0.01 2.99 -6.87
N GLN A 240 -0.84 2.46 -6.00
CA GLN A 240 -2.23 2.89 -5.92
C GLN A 240 -2.31 4.33 -5.42
N ILE A 241 -3.00 5.15 -6.18
CA ILE A 241 -3.24 6.57 -5.91
C ILE A 241 -4.73 6.78 -5.98
N GLY A 242 -5.30 7.45 -4.99
CA GLY A 242 -6.72 7.73 -4.95
C GLY A 242 -7.00 9.07 -4.30
N LEU A 243 -8.14 9.66 -4.64
CA LEU A 243 -8.58 10.92 -4.05
C LEU A 243 -8.91 10.71 -2.58
N SER A 244 -8.26 11.43 -1.71
CA SER A 244 -8.42 11.31 -0.26
C SER A 244 -8.48 12.66 0.43
N SER A 245 -9.15 12.71 1.58
CA SER A 245 -9.14 13.90 2.43
C SER A 245 -7.73 14.21 2.92
N VAL A 246 -7.28 15.43 2.68
CA VAL A 246 -5.96 15.90 3.14
C VAL A 246 -5.87 15.87 4.66
N LYS A 247 -6.91 16.35 5.35
CA LYS A 247 -6.92 16.46 6.82
C LYS A 247 -7.08 15.11 7.52
N THR A 248 -8.02 14.27 7.03
CA THR A 248 -8.40 13.04 7.75
C THR A 248 -7.81 11.77 7.16
N LYS A 249 -7.15 11.85 6.00
CA LYS A 249 -6.63 10.71 5.21
C LYS A 249 -7.72 9.71 4.77
N LEU A 250 -9.02 10.07 4.91
CA LEU A 250 -10.13 9.23 4.45
C LEU A 250 -10.09 9.10 2.94
N ALA A 251 -10.17 7.87 2.45
CA ALA A 251 -10.38 7.60 1.03
C ALA A 251 -11.74 8.14 0.58
N CYS A 252 -11.74 9.07 -0.36
CA CYS A 252 -12.95 9.69 -0.90
C CYS A 252 -13.47 8.87 -2.10
N SER A 253 -13.92 7.65 -1.82
CA SER A 253 -14.50 6.70 -2.78
C SER A 253 -15.94 6.36 -2.38
N GLY A 254 -16.51 5.34 -2.96
CA GLY A 254 -17.79 4.78 -2.57
C GLY A 254 -18.87 5.84 -2.41
N SER A 255 -19.44 5.89 -1.21
CA SER A 255 -20.50 6.82 -0.86
C SER A 255 -20.11 8.29 -1.01
N MET A 256 -18.84 8.64 -0.78
CA MET A 256 -18.37 10.03 -0.84
C MET A 256 -18.56 10.62 -2.26
N MET A 257 -18.15 9.89 -3.30
CA MET A 257 -18.31 10.31 -4.72
C MET A 257 -19.72 10.04 -5.25
N ARG A 258 -20.35 8.93 -4.82
CA ARG A 258 -21.71 8.57 -5.26
C ARG A 258 -22.80 9.47 -4.71
N ALA A 259 -22.52 10.26 -3.67
CA ALA A 259 -23.37 11.37 -3.28
C ALA A 259 -23.38 12.52 -4.29
N ILE A 260 -22.57 12.46 -5.35
CA ILE A 260 -22.43 13.47 -6.42
C ILE A 260 -22.22 14.86 -5.82
N PRO A 261 -21.15 15.09 -5.05
CA PRO A 261 -20.83 16.43 -4.52
C PRO A 261 -20.35 17.36 -5.63
N ARG A 262 -20.36 18.67 -5.37
CA ARG A 262 -19.62 19.61 -6.22
C ARG A 262 -18.13 19.40 -6.02
N LEU A 263 -17.38 19.35 -7.10
CA LEU A 263 -15.92 19.39 -7.07
C LEU A 263 -15.46 20.81 -7.41
N VAL A 264 -14.97 21.54 -6.43
CA VAL A 264 -14.63 22.96 -6.55
C VAL A 264 -13.18 23.21 -6.17
N ASN A 265 -12.55 24.21 -6.81
CA ASN A 265 -11.26 24.72 -6.36
C ASN A 265 -11.42 25.82 -5.29
N ASP A 266 -10.31 26.35 -4.76
CA ASP A 266 -10.31 27.43 -3.76
C ASP A 266 -10.81 28.79 -4.27
N GLN A 267 -11.03 28.92 -5.58
CA GLN A 267 -11.70 30.06 -6.21
C GLN A 267 -13.22 29.87 -6.32
N GLY A 268 -13.74 28.74 -5.84
CA GLY A 268 -15.17 28.39 -5.90
C GLY A 268 -15.63 27.90 -7.27
N LYS A 269 -14.72 27.68 -8.22
CA LYS A 269 -15.05 27.19 -9.57
C LYS A 269 -15.28 25.69 -9.58
N GLU A 270 -16.40 25.23 -10.16
CA GLU A 270 -16.56 23.84 -10.61
C GLU A 270 -15.74 23.63 -11.88
N PHE A 271 -14.54 23.07 -11.73
CA PHE A 271 -13.51 23.07 -12.78
C PHE A 271 -13.57 21.85 -13.71
N LEU A 272 -14.32 20.80 -13.39
CA LEU A 272 -14.29 19.54 -14.14
C LEU A 272 -14.55 19.72 -15.63
N ALA A 273 -15.44 20.63 -16.04
CA ALA A 273 -15.73 20.87 -17.45
C ALA A 273 -14.51 21.30 -18.27
N ASP A 274 -13.48 21.90 -17.66
CA ASP A 274 -12.25 22.31 -18.32
C ASP A 274 -11.39 21.11 -18.76
N TYR A 275 -11.65 19.93 -18.18
CA TYR A 275 -10.90 18.68 -18.40
C TYR A 275 -11.68 17.64 -19.22
N PHE A 276 -12.84 18.01 -19.72
CA PHE A 276 -13.64 17.20 -20.65
C PHE A 276 -13.64 17.84 -22.05
N PRO A 277 -13.92 17.07 -23.10
CA PRO A 277 -14.09 17.63 -24.44
C PRO A 277 -15.10 18.78 -24.43
N GLN A 278 -14.79 19.83 -25.19
CA GLN A 278 -15.65 21.03 -25.27
C GLN A 278 -17.08 20.64 -25.62
N GLY A 279 -18.06 21.16 -24.86
CA GLY A 279 -19.47 20.88 -25.07
C GLY A 279 -19.98 19.61 -24.40
N THR A 280 -19.16 18.92 -23.61
CA THR A 280 -19.64 17.78 -22.80
C THR A 280 -20.72 18.26 -21.84
N PRO A 281 -21.93 17.67 -21.85
CA PRO A 281 -23.00 18.04 -20.92
C PRO A 281 -22.61 17.77 -19.47
N TRP A 282 -22.98 18.65 -18.55
CA TRP A 282 -22.73 18.47 -17.12
C TRP A 282 -23.36 17.19 -16.55
N SER A 283 -24.50 16.75 -17.09
CA SER A 283 -25.09 15.44 -16.73
C SER A 283 -24.11 14.29 -16.95
N ARG A 284 -23.37 14.32 -18.07
CA ARG A 284 -22.33 13.31 -18.37
C ARG A 284 -21.14 13.41 -17.42
N ILE A 285 -20.71 14.63 -17.07
CA ILE A 285 -19.65 14.85 -16.08
C ILE A 285 -20.08 14.29 -14.70
N ASN A 286 -21.32 14.54 -14.29
CA ASN A 286 -21.86 14.00 -13.05
C ASN A 286 -21.98 12.47 -13.05
N GLU A 287 -22.26 11.84 -14.20
CA GLU A 287 -22.19 10.37 -14.33
C GLU A 287 -20.78 9.83 -14.12
N VAL A 288 -19.75 10.48 -14.67
CA VAL A 288 -18.34 10.10 -14.48
C VAL A 288 -17.95 10.28 -13.01
N LEU A 289 -18.41 11.36 -12.36
CA LEU A 289 -18.21 11.58 -10.92
C LEU A 289 -18.87 10.47 -10.07
N PHE A 290 -20.10 10.07 -10.40
CA PHE A 290 -20.77 8.94 -9.74
C PHE A 290 -20.00 7.63 -9.95
N ALA A 291 -19.54 7.37 -11.19
CA ALA A 291 -18.76 6.18 -11.52
C ALA A 291 -17.43 6.13 -10.76
N LYS A 292 -16.80 7.29 -10.46
CA LYS A 292 -15.57 7.38 -9.64
C LYS A 292 -15.74 6.73 -8.26
N GLY A 293 -16.96 6.69 -7.74
CA GLY A 293 -17.25 5.98 -6.50
C GLY A 293 -17.08 4.45 -6.56
N ALA A 294 -16.95 3.85 -7.76
CA ALA A 294 -16.64 2.42 -7.94
C ALA A 294 -15.20 2.17 -8.43
N SER A 295 -14.42 3.21 -8.63
CA SER A 295 -13.09 3.15 -9.25
C SER A 295 -12.12 4.05 -8.49
N TRP A 296 -12.08 3.90 -7.16
CA TRP A 296 -11.37 4.86 -6.33
C TRP A 296 -9.87 4.96 -6.61
N PRO A 297 -9.04 3.90 -6.63
CA PRO A 297 -7.67 4.08 -7.10
C PRO A 297 -7.70 4.41 -8.60
N VAL A 298 -6.89 5.40 -8.99
CA VAL A 298 -6.76 5.74 -10.41
C VAL A 298 -6.35 4.51 -11.21
N SER A 299 -6.97 4.33 -12.37
CA SER A 299 -6.63 3.22 -13.26
C SER A 299 -6.85 3.60 -14.71
N GLN A 300 -5.91 3.22 -15.56
CA GLN A 300 -6.01 3.42 -17.02
C GLN A 300 -7.29 2.80 -17.61
N ARG A 301 -7.82 1.73 -17.00
CA ARG A 301 -9.04 1.06 -17.46
C ARG A 301 -10.32 1.83 -17.19
N ASP A 302 -10.33 2.73 -16.22
CA ASP A 302 -11.52 3.40 -15.72
C ASP A 302 -11.63 4.81 -16.30
N PRO A 303 -12.64 5.13 -17.12
CA PRO A 303 -12.81 6.47 -17.69
C PRO A 303 -12.87 7.59 -16.64
N SER A 304 -13.19 7.25 -15.39
CA SER A 304 -13.21 8.19 -14.27
C SER A 304 -11.83 8.71 -13.84
N HIS A 305 -10.72 8.18 -14.39
CA HIS A 305 -9.37 8.69 -14.16
C HIS A 305 -9.20 10.16 -14.55
N VAL A 306 -10.05 10.68 -15.46
CA VAL A 306 -10.07 12.09 -15.82
C VAL A 306 -10.27 13.01 -14.60
N ILE A 307 -11.02 12.55 -13.58
CA ILE A 307 -11.22 13.31 -12.34
C ILE A 307 -9.92 13.40 -11.54
N ASP A 308 -9.16 12.29 -11.45
CA ASP A 308 -7.86 12.29 -10.77
C ASP A 308 -6.86 13.20 -11.47
N ILE A 309 -6.86 13.18 -12.82
CA ILE A 309 -6.03 14.06 -13.67
C ILE A 309 -6.40 15.52 -13.45
N ALA A 310 -7.70 15.83 -13.43
CA ALA A 310 -8.19 17.19 -13.21
C ALA A 310 -7.76 17.73 -11.85
N VAL A 311 -7.96 16.94 -10.78
CA VAL A 311 -7.53 17.31 -9.42
C VAL A 311 -6.01 17.50 -9.36
N TYR A 312 -5.24 16.61 -9.99
CA TYR A 312 -3.79 16.74 -10.07
C TYR A 312 -3.35 18.06 -10.72
N TYR A 313 -3.95 18.44 -11.87
CA TYR A 313 -3.59 19.68 -12.56
C TYR A 313 -4.04 20.94 -11.81
N GLU A 314 -5.19 20.92 -11.15
CA GLU A 314 -5.60 22.02 -10.26
C GLU A 314 -4.56 22.24 -9.15
N MET A 315 -4.14 21.17 -8.49
CA MET A 315 -3.11 21.24 -7.45
C MET A 315 -1.73 21.65 -7.98
N ALA A 316 -1.34 21.15 -9.15
CA ALA A 316 -0.09 21.52 -9.80
C ALA A 316 -0.05 23.00 -10.22
N ALA A 317 -1.22 23.60 -10.42
CA ALA A 317 -1.39 25.05 -10.65
C ALA A 317 -1.46 25.85 -9.32
N GLY A 318 -1.22 25.22 -8.18
CA GLY A 318 -1.22 25.86 -6.86
C GLY A 318 -2.60 26.06 -6.22
N ARG A 319 -3.66 25.48 -6.80
CA ARG A 319 -5.01 25.57 -6.25
C ARG A 319 -5.32 24.41 -5.31
N LYS A 320 -6.13 24.66 -4.29
CA LYS A 320 -6.70 23.62 -3.44
C LYS A 320 -8.01 23.13 -4.05
N VAL A 321 -8.32 21.86 -3.85
CA VAL A 321 -9.56 21.23 -4.35
C VAL A 321 -10.39 20.70 -3.21
N TYR A 322 -11.71 20.80 -3.33
CA TYR A 322 -12.66 20.43 -2.28
C TYR A 322 -13.86 19.65 -2.84
N LEU A 323 -14.36 18.70 -2.04
CA LEU A 323 -15.74 18.21 -2.17
C LEU A 323 -16.64 19.13 -1.36
N ASP A 324 -17.65 19.69 -2.03
CA ASP A 324 -18.66 20.56 -1.45
C ASP A 324 -20.03 19.86 -1.46
N TYR A 325 -20.54 19.57 -0.26
CA TYR A 325 -21.81 18.86 -0.08
C TYR A 325 -22.99 19.79 0.18
N ARG A 326 -22.80 21.12 0.17
CA ARG A 326 -23.82 22.11 0.52
C ARG A 326 -24.87 22.31 -0.57
N ALA A 327 -24.48 22.20 -1.82
CA ALA A 327 -25.34 22.42 -2.98
C ALA A 327 -25.07 21.41 -4.09
N ASN A 328 -26.05 21.18 -4.95
CA ASN A 328 -25.90 20.32 -6.11
C ASN A 328 -24.88 20.86 -7.12
N PRO A 329 -24.13 19.97 -7.81
CA PRO A 329 -23.28 20.39 -8.91
C PRO A 329 -24.11 20.93 -10.09
N ILE A 330 -23.47 21.70 -10.96
CA ILE A 330 -24.09 22.20 -12.18
C ILE A 330 -24.64 21.00 -12.98
N GLY A 331 -25.87 21.16 -13.50
CA GLY A 331 -26.54 20.15 -14.32
C GLY A 331 -26.95 18.87 -13.59
N TYR A 332 -26.94 18.88 -12.24
CA TYR A 332 -27.54 17.78 -11.47
C TYR A 332 -29.07 17.86 -11.54
N ASP A 333 -29.68 16.77 -11.97
CA ASP A 333 -31.13 16.56 -11.97
C ASP A 333 -31.40 15.08 -11.61
N PRO A 334 -32.11 14.80 -10.50
CA PRO A 334 -32.42 13.42 -10.13
C PRO A 334 -33.26 12.68 -11.19
N ALA A 335 -34.04 13.39 -12.00
CA ALA A 335 -34.86 12.78 -13.06
C ALA A 335 -34.03 12.23 -14.22
N ILE A 336 -32.82 12.73 -14.41
CA ILE A 336 -31.89 12.30 -15.50
C ILE A 336 -30.69 11.51 -14.99
N LEU A 337 -30.75 11.02 -13.75
CA LEU A 337 -29.73 10.10 -13.28
C LEU A 337 -29.63 8.87 -14.20
N SER A 338 -28.42 8.44 -14.48
CA SER A 338 -28.21 7.23 -15.28
C SER A 338 -28.90 6.02 -14.68
N GLY A 339 -29.36 5.09 -15.53
CA GLY A 339 -29.95 3.83 -15.04
C GLY A 339 -29.04 3.04 -14.10
N MET A 340 -27.71 3.24 -14.19
CA MET A 340 -26.73 2.68 -13.26
C MET A 340 -26.86 3.33 -11.89
N ALA A 341 -26.92 4.66 -11.83
CA ALA A 341 -27.06 5.40 -10.58
C ALA A 341 -28.41 5.12 -9.90
N GLN A 342 -29.52 5.13 -10.67
CA GLN A 342 -30.85 4.78 -10.16
C GLN A 342 -30.87 3.39 -9.54
N ARG A 343 -30.42 2.36 -10.25
CA ARG A 343 -30.33 1.00 -9.72
C ARG A 343 -29.47 0.94 -8.46
N TRP A 344 -28.34 1.62 -8.43
CA TRP A 344 -27.48 1.60 -7.27
C TRP A 344 -28.15 2.22 -6.03
N TYR A 345 -28.84 3.35 -6.17
CA TYR A 345 -29.59 3.95 -5.05
C TYR A 345 -30.74 3.02 -4.60
N CYS A 346 -31.57 2.53 -5.52
CA CYS A 346 -32.73 1.70 -5.19
C CYS A 346 -32.33 0.31 -4.67
N GLU A 347 -31.58 -0.45 -5.48
CA GLU A 347 -31.37 -1.88 -5.23
C GLU A 347 -30.28 -2.16 -4.21
N ILE A 348 -29.21 -1.33 -4.20
CA ILE A 348 -28.06 -1.56 -3.32
C ILE A 348 -28.18 -0.79 -2.01
N LYS A 349 -28.79 0.39 -2.04
CA LYS A 349 -28.91 1.27 -0.87
C LYS A 349 -30.32 1.38 -0.31
N GLY A 350 -31.34 0.96 -1.04
CA GLY A 350 -32.74 1.08 -0.62
C GLY A 350 -33.21 2.53 -0.51
N VAL A 351 -32.60 3.44 -1.28
CA VAL A 351 -32.93 4.88 -1.31
C VAL A 351 -33.69 5.17 -2.59
N ASP A 352 -34.91 5.73 -2.46
CA ASP A 352 -35.67 6.18 -3.63
C ASP A 352 -35.03 7.45 -4.22
N PRO A 353 -34.57 7.41 -5.49
CA PRO A 353 -33.99 8.58 -6.16
C PRO A 353 -34.98 9.73 -6.34
N ASN A 354 -36.28 9.48 -6.22
CA ASN A 354 -37.33 10.50 -6.32
C ASN A 354 -37.72 11.11 -4.97
N ASP A 355 -37.16 10.63 -3.85
CA ASP A 355 -37.43 11.21 -2.53
C ASP A 355 -36.58 12.48 -2.29
N PRO A 356 -37.19 13.68 -2.29
CA PRO A 356 -36.45 14.92 -2.07
C PRO A 356 -35.81 14.99 -0.67
N SER A 357 -36.35 14.27 0.30
CA SER A 357 -35.80 14.28 1.66
C SER A 357 -34.42 13.63 1.71
N ALA A 358 -34.17 12.65 0.82
CA ALA A 358 -32.90 11.95 0.67
C ALA A 358 -32.02 12.52 -0.46
N MET A 359 -32.62 13.09 -1.53
CA MET A 359 -31.90 13.36 -2.79
C MET A 359 -31.63 14.84 -3.08
N ASP A 360 -32.24 15.77 -2.37
CA ASP A 360 -32.24 17.19 -2.67
C ASP A 360 -30.84 17.88 -2.64
N THR A 361 -29.95 17.42 -1.77
CA THR A 361 -28.56 17.91 -1.71
C THR A 361 -27.56 16.76 -1.62
N PRO A 362 -26.26 16.99 -1.99
CA PRO A 362 -25.21 15.99 -1.80
C PRO A 362 -25.10 15.51 -0.34
N LEU A 363 -25.27 16.41 0.63
CA LEU A 363 -25.23 16.04 2.05
C LEU A 363 -26.40 15.12 2.43
N LYS A 364 -27.61 15.39 1.94
CA LYS A 364 -28.76 14.51 2.16
C LYS A 364 -28.53 13.13 1.54
N ARG A 365 -28.03 13.08 0.29
CA ARG A 365 -27.65 11.83 -0.38
C ARG A 365 -26.60 11.06 0.40
N LEU A 366 -25.53 11.74 0.85
CA LEU A 366 -24.48 11.10 1.65
C LEU A 366 -25.02 10.53 2.96
N ARG A 367 -25.90 11.26 3.65
CA ARG A 367 -26.57 10.76 4.87
C ARG A 367 -27.46 9.56 4.60
N ALA A 368 -28.21 9.56 3.51
CA ALA A 368 -29.08 8.44 3.14
C ALA A 368 -28.28 7.17 2.83
N ILE A 369 -27.12 7.30 2.18
CA ILE A 369 -26.31 6.14 1.77
C ILE A 369 -25.22 5.75 2.78
N ASN A 370 -24.73 6.68 3.60
CA ASN A 370 -23.65 6.43 4.58
C ASN A 370 -23.59 7.52 5.68
N ALA A 371 -24.60 7.60 6.53
CA ALA A 371 -24.62 8.53 7.66
C ALA A 371 -23.39 8.40 8.59
N PRO A 372 -22.84 7.18 8.87
CA PRO A 372 -21.65 7.04 9.70
C PRO A 372 -20.42 7.80 9.18
N ALA A 373 -20.25 7.95 7.86
CA ALA A 373 -19.13 8.70 7.30
C ALA A 373 -19.20 10.20 7.65
N VAL A 374 -20.41 10.78 7.68
CA VAL A 374 -20.63 12.19 8.07
C VAL A 374 -20.24 12.40 9.52
N GLN A 375 -20.68 11.52 10.42
CA GLN A 375 -20.33 11.56 11.83
C GLN A 375 -18.82 11.39 12.04
N TRP A 376 -18.22 10.40 11.37
CA TRP A 376 -16.79 10.11 11.45
C TRP A 376 -15.91 11.30 11.06
N LEU A 377 -16.31 12.05 10.02
CA LEU A 377 -15.62 13.27 9.59
C LEU A 377 -15.74 14.39 10.63
N ALA A 378 -16.95 14.58 11.20
CA ALA A 378 -17.19 15.59 12.23
C ALA A 378 -16.34 15.35 13.49
N GLU A 379 -16.23 14.10 13.94
CA GLU A 379 -15.37 13.69 15.06
C GLU A 379 -13.89 14.01 14.82
N ARG A 380 -13.48 14.20 13.55
CA ARG A 380 -12.11 14.54 13.12
C ARG A 380 -11.97 15.98 12.63
N GLY A 381 -12.95 16.80 12.97
CA GLY A 381 -12.92 18.24 12.73
C GLY A 381 -13.23 18.66 11.29
N VAL A 382 -14.02 17.86 10.55
CA VAL A 382 -14.62 18.23 9.26
C VAL A 382 -16.14 18.05 9.38
N ASP A 383 -16.83 19.10 9.74
CA ASP A 383 -18.29 19.08 9.93
C ASP A 383 -19.03 19.50 8.66
N LEU A 384 -19.38 18.50 7.84
CA LEU A 384 -20.15 18.73 6.60
C LEU A 384 -21.55 19.33 6.87
N VAL A 385 -22.10 19.12 8.07
CA VAL A 385 -23.41 19.67 8.48
C VAL A 385 -23.33 21.16 8.79
N ALA A 386 -22.22 21.58 9.39
CA ALA A 386 -21.91 22.99 9.61
C ALA A 386 -21.50 23.72 8.32
N GLY A 387 -21.28 22.96 7.23
CA GLY A 387 -20.94 23.52 5.92
C GLY A 387 -19.45 23.53 5.60
N ASP A 388 -18.64 22.74 6.32
CA ASP A 388 -17.23 22.58 6.00
C ASP A 388 -17.05 21.96 4.61
N LEU A 389 -16.01 22.42 3.91
CA LEU A 389 -15.52 21.81 2.68
C LEU A 389 -14.52 20.72 3.00
N LEU A 390 -14.58 19.58 2.29
CA LEU A 390 -13.64 18.49 2.46
C LEU A 390 -12.48 18.67 1.48
N GLU A 391 -11.33 19.15 1.94
CA GLU A 391 -10.12 19.28 1.11
C GLU A 391 -9.65 17.91 0.61
N LEU A 392 -9.41 17.82 -0.70
CA LEU A 392 -9.17 16.62 -1.46
C LEU A 392 -7.84 16.68 -2.21
N ALA A 393 -7.11 15.57 -2.23
CA ALA A 393 -5.90 15.44 -3.04
C ALA A 393 -5.70 13.99 -3.51
N PRO A 394 -4.97 13.78 -4.63
CA PRO A 394 -4.46 12.46 -4.98
C PRO A 394 -3.44 12.02 -3.93
N ALA A 395 -3.78 10.98 -3.18
CA ALA A 395 -2.95 10.46 -2.11
C ALA A 395 -2.43 9.06 -2.44
N ILE A 396 -1.18 8.83 -2.09
CA ILE A 396 -0.56 7.49 -2.20
C ILE A 396 -1.19 6.58 -1.17
N GLN A 397 -1.63 5.39 -1.60
CA GLN A 397 -2.36 4.45 -0.75
C GLN A 397 -1.65 3.13 -0.53
N HIS A 398 -1.08 2.52 -1.57
CA HIS A 398 -0.51 1.18 -1.49
C HIS A 398 0.50 0.95 -2.62
N PHE A 399 1.63 0.32 -2.28
CA PHE A 399 2.61 -0.15 -3.25
C PHE A 399 2.23 -1.57 -3.69
N GLN A 400 2.08 -1.77 -5.01
CA GLN A 400 1.78 -3.09 -5.56
C GLN A 400 3.03 -3.94 -5.74
N GLY A 401 4.15 -3.26 -5.96
CA GLY A 401 5.48 -3.84 -6.01
C GLY A 401 6.17 -3.86 -4.66
N GLY A 402 7.31 -4.53 -4.62
CA GLY A 402 8.12 -4.69 -3.42
C GLY A 402 9.27 -5.67 -3.64
N VAL A 403 9.76 -6.23 -2.55
CA VAL A 403 10.78 -7.31 -2.59
C VAL A 403 10.17 -8.53 -3.27
N LYS A 404 10.79 -8.97 -4.39
CA LYS A 404 10.28 -10.11 -5.16
C LYS A 404 10.28 -11.37 -4.31
N ILE A 405 9.09 -11.97 -4.16
CA ILE A 405 8.94 -13.24 -3.46
C ILE A 405 8.58 -14.38 -4.43
N ARG A 406 8.64 -15.61 -3.92
CA ARG A 406 8.12 -16.84 -4.52
C ARG A 406 7.04 -17.43 -3.61
N THR A 407 6.52 -18.57 -3.99
CA THR A 407 5.34 -19.20 -3.36
C THR A 407 5.48 -19.52 -1.87
N ARG A 408 6.70 -19.63 -1.35
CA ARG A 408 7.00 -19.83 0.07
C ARG A 408 7.35 -18.52 0.81
N GLY A 409 7.20 -17.35 0.16
CA GLY A 409 7.59 -16.05 0.69
C GLY A 409 9.09 -15.79 0.70
N GLU A 410 9.90 -16.69 0.17
CA GLU A 410 11.36 -16.55 0.04
C GLU A 410 11.71 -15.52 -1.04
N THR A 411 12.76 -14.75 -0.80
CA THR A 411 13.31 -13.79 -1.75
C THR A 411 14.39 -14.43 -2.64
N THR A 412 15.06 -13.65 -3.46
CA THR A 412 16.22 -14.10 -4.24
C THR A 412 17.51 -14.25 -3.42
N VAL A 413 17.49 -13.82 -2.15
CA VAL A 413 18.61 -13.91 -1.21
C VAL A 413 18.33 -15.00 -0.18
N PRO A 414 19.21 -16.01 -0.02
CA PRO A 414 19.01 -17.08 0.96
C PRO A 414 18.88 -16.54 2.39
N GLY A 415 18.00 -17.14 3.19
CA GLY A 415 17.73 -16.73 4.56
C GLY A 415 16.88 -15.46 4.69
N LEU A 416 16.40 -14.89 3.57
CA LEU A 416 15.56 -13.70 3.54
C LEU A 416 14.20 -14.00 2.95
N TYR A 417 13.17 -13.62 3.69
CA TYR A 417 11.75 -13.71 3.35
C TYR A 417 11.11 -12.34 3.38
N ALA A 418 9.98 -12.17 2.70
CA ALA A 418 9.19 -10.94 2.80
C ALA A 418 7.68 -11.25 2.81
N ALA A 419 6.88 -10.36 3.42
CA ALA A 419 5.44 -10.51 3.52
C ALA A 419 4.70 -9.16 3.58
N GLY A 420 3.42 -9.17 3.19
CA GLY A 420 2.56 -7.99 3.13
C GLY A 420 3.08 -6.96 2.12
N GLU A 421 2.82 -5.69 2.34
CA GLU A 421 3.18 -4.61 1.41
C GLU A 421 4.71 -4.44 1.18
N THR A 422 5.55 -5.10 1.98
CA THR A 422 7.00 -5.17 1.72
C THR A 422 7.32 -6.11 0.57
N ALA A 423 6.50 -7.15 0.36
CA ALA A 423 6.65 -8.13 -0.72
C ALA A 423 6.02 -7.65 -2.02
N GLY A 424 6.51 -8.17 -3.14
CA GLY A 424 6.02 -7.88 -4.48
C GLY A 424 5.99 -9.11 -5.39
N GLY A 425 5.20 -9.01 -6.47
CA GLY A 425 4.98 -10.06 -7.45
C GLY A 425 3.54 -10.61 -7.46
N GLN A 426 2.84 -10.55 -6.31
CA GLN A 426 1.52 -11.13 -6.13
C GLN A 426 0.37 -10.29 -6.71
N HIS A 427 0.52 -8.97 -6.80
CA HIS A 427 -0.57 -8.06 -7.20
C HIS A 427 -0.43 -7.45 -8.59
N GLY A 428 0.75 -7.49 -9.19
CA GLY A 428 1.00 -6.89 -10.50
C GLY A 428 0.78 -5.38 -10.51
N ALA A 429 0.00 -4.88 -11.49
CA ALA A 429 -0.22 -3.45 -11.66
C ALA A 429 -1.25 -2.88 -10.67
N ASN A 430 -2.22 -3.68 -10.26
CA ASN A 430 -3.29 -3.24 -9.36
C ASN A 430 -3.84 -4.43 -8.58
N ARG A 431 -4.61 -4.19 -7.53
CA ARG A 431 -5.20 -5.27 -6.72
C ARG A 431 -6.68 -5.02 -6.43
N PRO A 432 -7.49 -6.08 -6.22
CA PRO A 432 -8.85 -5.95 -5.72
C PRO A 432 -8.88 -5.31 -4.33
N GLY A 433 -9.90 -4.51 -4.06
CA GLY A 433 -10.15 -3.98 -2.71
C GLY A 433 -10.31 -5.12 -1.70
N GLY A 434 -9.57 -5.06 -0.57
CA GLY A 434 -9.58 -6.12 0.45
C GLY A 434 -8.42 -7.12 0.38
N ASN A 435 -7.74 -7.24 -0.77
CA ASN A 435 -6.62 -8.16 -0.93
C ASN A 435 -5.39 -7.79 -0.08
N ALA A 436 -5.16 -6.51 0.25
CA ALA A 436 -3.99 -6.13 1.07
C ALA A 436 -4.04 -6.75 2.48
N LEU A 437 -5.22 -6.76 3.12
CA LEU A 437 -5.39 -7.40 4.42
C LEU A 437 -5.26 -8.91 4.31
N MET A 438 -5.84 -9.52 3.28
CA MET A 438 -5.76 -10.95 3.03
C MET A 438 -4.31 -11.38 2.75
N ASP A 439 -3.60 -10.68 1.85
CA ASP A 439 -2.19 -10.93 1.53
C ASP A 439 -1.31 -10.89 2.78
N SER A 440 -1.50 -9.88 3.63
CA SER A 440 -0.75 -9.78 4.89
C SER A 440 -0.90 -11.01 5.79
N GLN A 441 -2.07 -11.65 5.78
CA GLN A 441 -2.33 -12.85 6.57
C GLN A 441 -1.87 -14.12 5.86
N VAL A 442 -2.00 -14.21 4.56
CA VAL A 442 -1.58 -15.38 3.76
C VAL A 442 -0.05 -15.46 3.70
N PHE A 443 0.61 -14.46 3.09
CA PHE A 443 2.06 -14.48 2.99
C PHE A 443 2.76 -14.22 4.31
N GLY A 444 2.15 -13.50 5.27
CA GLY A 444 2.64 -13.46 6.64
C GLY A 444 2.77 -14.85 7.24
N LYS A 445 1.72 -15.68 7.14
CA LYS A 445 1.73 -17.07 7.61
C LYS A 445 2.78 -17.91 6.88
N ILE A 446 2.77 -17.89 5.56
CA ILE A 446 3.66 -18.71 4.72
C ILE A 446 5.13 -18.36 4.97
N SER A 447 5.49 -17.07 4.97
CA SER A 447 6.87 -16.61 5.21
C SER A 447 7.34 -16.99 6.61
N GLY A 448 6.46 -16.84 7.62
CA GLY A 448 6.78 -17.25 8.99
C GLY A 448 7.04 -18.76 9.13
N GLN A 449 6.19 -19.59 8.50
CA GLN A 449 6.36 -21.06 8.46
C GLN A 449 7.63 -21.46 7.74
N SER A 450 7.91 -20.87 6.58
CA SER A 450 9.09 -21.16 5.77
C SER A 450 10.38 -20.77 6.48
N ALA A 451 10.40 -19.58 7.10
CA ALA A 451 11.53 -19.12 7.90
C ALA A 451 11.79 -20.02 9.12
N ALA A 452 10.72 -20.51 9.77
CA ALA A 452 10.85 -21.45 10.88
C ALA A 452 11.40 -22.82 10.44
N ALA A 453 10.93 -23.34 9.30
CA ALA A 453 11.42 -24.59 8.74
C ALA A 453 12.92 -24.50 8.41
N GLU A 454 13.34 -23.43 7.71
CA GLU A 454 14.76 -23.19 7.41
C GLU A 454 15.59 -23.03 8.69
N ALA A 455 15.08 -22.31 9.69
CA ALA A 455 15.79 -22.14 10.96
C ALA A 455 15.96 -23.44 11.75
N GLN A 456 15.04 -24.40 11.58
CA GLN A 456 15.14 -25.74 12.19
C GLN A 456 16.18 -26.61 11.47
N GLU A 457 16.30 -26.50 10.14
CA GLU A 457 17.27 -27.23 9.33
C GLU A 457 18.72 -26.76 9.58
N LEU A 458 18.89 -25.47 9.90
CA LEU A 458 20.21 -24.90 10.20
C LEU A 458 20.65 -25.27 11.62
N GLY A 459 21.70 -26.07 11.72
CA GLY A 459 22.26 -26.51 13.02
C GLY A 459 22.89 -25.39 13.85
N ALA A 460 23.51 -24.40 13.21
CA ALA A 460 24.18 -23.28 13.85
C ALA A 460 23.72 -21.93 13.26
N TRP A 461 23.90 -20.84 14.01
CA TRP A 461 23.68 -19.50 13.49
C TRP A 461 24.76 -19.15 12.47
N PRO A 462 24.40 -18.69 11.27
CA PRO A 462 25.38 -18.19 10.32
C PRO A 462 26.12 -16.99 10.91
N GLU A 463 27.39 -16.84 10.56
CA GLU A 463 28.22 -15.72 11.01
C GLU A 463 28.09 -14.56 10.01
N PRO A 464 27.70 -13.36 10.48
CA PRO A 464 27.74 -12.17 9.64
C PRO A 464 29.16 -11.90 9.13
N ASP A 465 29.28 -11.53 7.86
CA ASP A 465 30.56 -11.08 7.31
C ASP A 465 31.05 -9.83 8.01
N ARG A 466 32.25 -9.88 8.57
CA ARG A 466 32.84 -8.76 9.32
C ARG A 466 32.98 -7.49 8.47
N ALA A 467 33.27 -7.64 7.17
CA ALA A 467 33.37 -6.50 6.28
C ALA A 467 32.00 -5.84 6.04
N ALA A 468 30.93 -6.64 5.92
CA ALA A 468 29.55 -6.14 5.82
C ALA A 468 29.15 -5.40 7.10
N LEU A 469 29.43 -5.96 8.27
CA LEU A 469 29.17 -5.30 9.56
C LEU A 469 29.94 -3.98 9.67
N SER A 470 31.25 -3.99 9.34
CA SER A 470 32.04 -2.75 9.39
C SER A 470 31.53 -1.67 8.43
N ARG A 471 31.10 -2.05 7.21
CA ARG A 471 30.47 -1.10 6.27
C ARG A 471 29.19 -0.51 6.82
N ALA A 472 28.32 -1.33 7.43
CA ALA A 472 27.08 -0.88 8.03
C ALA A 472 27.34 0.10 9.20
N GLN A 473 28.33 -0.20 10.05
CA GLN A 473 28.72 0.67 11.16
C GLN A 473 29.33 2.00 10.66
N SER A 474 30.19 1.96 9.64
CA SER A 474 30.74 3.16 9.02
C SER A 474 29.64 4.03 8.42
N TRP A 475 28.67 3.43 7.71
CA TRP A 475 27.52 4.15 7.16
C TRP A 475 26.69 4.87 8.25
N LEU A 476 26.47 4.22 9.41
CA LEU A 476 25.78 4.84 10.54
C LEU A 476 26.63 5.95 11.17
N ALA A 477 27.94 5.75 11.29
CA ALA A 477 28.86 6.75 11.84
C ALA A 477 28.95 8.01 10.95
N ASP A 478 28.90 7.84 9.63
CA ASP A 478 28.90 8.94 8.66
C ASP A 478 27.64 9.81 8.72
N MET A 479 26.55 9.33 9.35
CA MET A 479 25.34 10.12 9.58
C MET A 479 25.46 11.03 10.82
N VAL A 480 26.32 10.71 11.78
CA VAL A 480 26.51 11.52 13.00
C VAL A 480 27.42 12.72 12.67
N PRO A 481 27.09 13.93 13.10
CA PRO A 481 27.81 15.13 12.67
C PRO A 481 29.23 15.22 13.21
N ASP A 482 30.14 15.61 12.32
CA ASP A 482 31.51 16.04 12.63
C ASP A 482 31.72 17.57 12.45
N GLY A 483 30.62 18.35 12.38
CA GLY A 483 30.65 19.80 12.21
C GLY A 483 30.65 20.29 10.75
N GLY A 484 30.47 19.41 9.77
CA GLY A 484 30.41 19.76 8.36
C GLY A 484 29.13 20.52 7.97
N ASN A 485 29.16 21.29 6.87
CA ASN A 485 27.99 21.97 6.30
C ASN A 485 27.12 20.95 5.50
N ARG A 486 26.32 20.16 6.20
CA ARG A 486 25.42 19.13 5.63
C ARG A 486 23.97 19.59 5.70
N PRO A 487 23.09 19.22 4.72
CA PRO A 487 21.67 19.53 4.81
C PRO A 487 21.03 18.78 6.00
N ALA A 488 20.05 19.39 6.64
CA ALA A 488 19.25 18.71 7.64
C ALA A 488 18.51 17.52 6.99
N ALA A 489 18.34 16.42 7.73
CA ALA A 489 17.59 15.26 7.23
C ALA A 489 16.13 15.62 6.87
N ALA A 490 15.52 16.55 7.60
CA ALA A 490 14.18 17.07 7.31
C ALA A 490 14.10 17.76 5.93
N ASP A 491 15.11 18.57 5.55
CA ASP A 491 15.14 19.22 4.24
C ASP A 491 15.30 18.21 3.11
N ALA A 492 16.13 17.18 3.33
CA ALA A 492 16.31 16.09 2.36
C ALA A 492 15.01 15.30 2.18
N ARG A 493 14.29 15.04 3.27
CA ARG A 493 12.97 14.37 3.26
C ARG A 493 11.94 15.20 2.50
N ALA A 494 11.80 16.49 2.80
CA ALA A 494 10.90 17.39 2.11
C ALA A 494 11.19 17.46 0.59
N ARG A 495 12.46 17.51 0.21
CA ARG A 495 12.90 17.49 -1.19
C ARG A 495 12.57 16.14 -1.86
N CYS A 496 12.81 15.02 -1.19
CA CYS A 496 12.40 13.70 -1.68
C CYS A 496 10.90 13.67 -1.97
N GLN A 497 10.08 14.11 -1.02
CA GLN A 497 8.63 14.18 -1.15
C GLN A 497 8.17 15.05 -2.33
N ALA A 498 8.78 16.22 -2.51
CA ALA A 498 8.47 17.11 -3.62
C ALA A 498 8.84 16.48 -4.98
N ILE A 499 10.01 15.84 -5.08
CA ILE A 499 10.44 15.16 -6.30
C ILE A 499 9.47 14.01 -6.60
N MET A 500 9.21 13.12 -5.65
CA MET A 500 8.36 11.95 -5.85
C MET A 500 6.92 12.33 -6.20
N SER A 501 6.35 13.34 -5.55
CA SER A 501 5.00 13.85 -5.86
C SER A 501 4.92 14.45 -7.27
N ARG A 502 6.02 14.99 -7.80
CA ARG A 502 6.10 15.53 -9.16
C ARG A 502 6.25 14.44 -10.23
N ILE A 503 7.03 13.38 -9.96
CA ILE A 503 7.42 12.40 -11.00
C ILE A 503 6.61 11.10 -10.98
N ALA A 504 6.07 10.69 -9.83
CA ALA A 504 5.46 9.39 -9.65
C ALA A 504 4.03 9.44 -9.06
N SER A 505 3.36 10.60 -9.16
CA SER A 505 1.94 10.76 -8.85
C SER A 505 1.06 10.35 -10.03
N VAL A 506 -0.14 10.93 -10.17
CA VAL A 506 -1.15 10.60 -11.18
C VAL A 506 -0.61 10.81 -12.61
N VAL A 507 0.01 11.96 -12.88
CA VAL A 507 0.54 12.29 -14.21
C VAL A 507 2.03 12.03 -14.25
N ARG A 508 2.45 11.10 -15.10
CA ARG A 508 3.86 10.72 -15.28
C ARG A 508 4.31 11.03 -16.70
N VAL A 509 5.47 11.66 -16.84
CA VAL A 509 6.07 12.05 -18.13
C VAL A 509 7.52 11.59 -18.13
N GLN A 510 7.97 10.99 -19.21
CA GLN A 510 9.30 10.39 -19.33
C GLN A 510 10.43 11.36 -18.96
N GLU A 511 10.35 12.58 -19.48
CA GLU A 511 11.37 13.61 -19.21
C GLU A 511 11.47 13.94 -17.71
N ARG A 512 10.31 14.07 -17.04
CA ARG A 512 10.28 14.35 -15.58
C ARG A 512 10.79 13.18 -14.75
N LEU A 513 10.53 11.93 -15.17
CA LEU A 513 11.05 10.74 -14.51
C LEU A 513 12.59 10.69 -14.59
N VAL A 514 13.16 10.94 -15.77
CA VAL A 514 14.62 11.00 -15.98
C VAL A 514 15.26 12.10 -15.12
N GLN A 515 14.69 13.30 -15.13
CA GLN A 515 15.16 14.42 -14.33
C GLN A 515 15.07 14.12 -12.83
N GLY A 516 13.93 13.62 -12.37
CA GLY A 516 13.70 13.33 -10.94
C GLY A 516 14.58 12.20 -10.42
N GLU A 517 14.86 11.16 -11.23
CA GLU A 517 15.84 10.11 -10.88
C GLU A 517 17.24 10.72 -10.64
N ALA A 518 17.69 11.62 -11.52
CA ALA A 518 18.97 12.29 -11.36
C ALA A 518 19.02 13.19 -10.12
N GLU A 519 17.93 13.90 -9.82
CA GLU A 519 17.80 14.71 -8.61
C GLU A 519 17.84 13.84 -7.34
N LEU A 520 17.10 12.73 -7.31
CA LEU A 520 17.10 11.75 -6.20
C LEU A 520 18.49 11.14 -6.00
N LYS A 521 19.17 10.78 -7.09
CA LYS A 521 20.55 10.27 -7.04
C LYS A 521 21.50 11.28 -6.41
N THR A 522 21.41 12.54 -6.83
CA THR A 522 22.24 13.63 -6.28
C THR A 522 21.94 13.88 -4.81
N LEU A 523 20.67 13.79 -4.41
CA LEU A 523 20.25 13.97 -3.02
C LEU A 523 20.70 12.79 -2.14
N ALA A 524 20.61 11.57 -2.63
CA ALA A 524 21.03 10.36 -1.92
C ALA A 524 22.55 10.25 -1.72
N ALA A 525 23.35 10.94 -2.53
CA ALA A 525 24.80 10.99 -2.39
C ALA A 525 25.26 11.89 -1.22
N LYS A 526 24.36 12.64 -0.60
CA LYS A 526 24.67 13.56 0.51
C LYS A 526 24.45 12.87 1.84
N SER A 527 25.37 13.04 2.77
CA SER A 527 25.13 12.73 4.18
C SER A 527 24.30 13.83 4.84
N PHE A 528 23.60 13.50 5.91
CA PHE A 528 22.72 14.44 6.62
C PHE A 528 23.37 14.93 7.90
N ALA A 529 23.06 16.17 8.30
CA ALA A 529 23.34 16.65 9.63
C ALA A 529 22.25 16.12 10.58
N LEU A 530 22.69 15.45 11.64
CA LEU A 530 21.85 15.02 12.76
C LEU A 530 22.33 15.77 14.01
N SER A 531 21.40 16.29 14.81
CA SER A 531 21.73 17.08 15.99
C SER A 531 22.00 16.20 17.21
N THR A 532 21.42 15.01 17.23
CA THR A 532 21.51 14.07 18.36
C THR A 532 21.62 12.63 17.88
N PRO A 533 22.19 11.70 18.69
CA PRO A 533 22.14 10.27 18.39
C PRO A 533 20.72 9.71 18.25
N ALA A 534 19.73 10.28 18.93
CA ALA A 534 18.33 9.89 18.80
C ALA A 534 17.75 10.18 17.41
N GLU A 535 18.31 11.13 16.67
CA GLU A 535 17.93 11.43 15.29
C GLU A 535 18.52 10.44 14.27
N LEU A 536 19.38 9.50 14.70
CA LEU A 536 19.99 8.52 13.80
C LEU A 536 18.94 7.71 13.06
N ALA A 537 17.89 7.26 13.74
CA ALA A 537 16.79 6.54 13.11
C ALA A 537 16.09 7.40 12.03
N TYR A 538 15.87 8.68 12.29
CA TYR A 538 15.29 9.61 11.32
C TYR A 538 16.20 9.81 10.09
N GLY A 539 17.51 9.85 10.29
CA GLY A 539 18.50 9.88 9.21
C GLY A 539 18.47 8.62 8.36
N ILE A 540 18.43 7.44 8.99
CA ILE A 540 18.30 6.14 8.32
C ILE A 540 17.01 6.08 7.49
N GLU A 541 15.88 6.47 8.08
CA GLU A 541 14.59 6.55 7.38
C GLU A 541 14.67 7.45 6.15
N THR A 542 15.32 8.60 6.27
CA THR A 542 15.47 9.55 5.15
C THR A 542 16.32 8.95 4.03
N ALA A 543 17.42 8.27 4.36
CA ALA A 543 18.24 7.55 3.38
C ALA A 543 17.47 6.41 2.71
N ASN A 544 16.64 5.69 3.47
CA ASN A 544 15.79 4.62 2.93
C ASN A 544 14.69 5.18 2.02
N MET A 545 14.06 6.30 2.38
CA MET A 545 13.09 7.01 1.50
C MET A 545 13.71 7.40 0.16
N LEU A 546 14.92 7.95 0.17
CA LEU A 546 15.66 8.31 -1.05
C LEU A 546 15.98 7.08 -1.88
N THR A 547 16.36 5.98 -1.25
CA THR A 547 16.59 4.70 -1.94
C THR A 547 15.29 4.20 -2.55
N ALA A 548 14.19 4.15 -1.79
CA ALA A 548 12.88 3.72 -2.29
C ALA A 548 12.41 4.59 -3.47
N GLY A 549 12.58 5.93 -3.37
CA GLY A 549 12.26 6.86 -4.46
C GLY A 549 13.06 6.58 -5.73
N ARG A 550 14.36 6.28 -5.62
CA ARG A 550 15.20 5.89 -6.75
C ARG A 550 14.76 4.57 -7.39
N LEU A 551 14.37 3.59 -6.58
CA LEU A 551 13.85 2.31 -7.05
C LEU A 551 12.56 2.48 -7.85
N VAL A 552 11.62 3.28 -7.31
CA VAL A 552 10.36 3.63 -7.99
C VAL A 552 10.63 4.37 -9.30
N ALA A 553 11.51 5.38 -9.27
CA ALA A 553 11.84 6.17 -10.47
C ALA A 553 12.49 5.31 -11.57
N ALA A 554 13.39 4.39 -11.20
CA ALA A 554 14.03 3.46 -12.14
C ALA A 554 13.01 2.54 -12.82
N ALA A 555 12.06 1.97 -12.05
CA ALA A 555 11.00 1.14 -12.61
C ALA A 555 10.02 1.95 -13.47
N ALA A 556 9.55 3.09 -12.95
CA ALA A 556 8.57 3.93 -13.64
C ALA A 556 9.10 4.51 -14.97
N LYS A 557 10.38 4.86 -15.02
CA LYS A 557 11.04 5.35 -16.23
C LYS A 557 11.12 4.29 -17.34
N GLU A 558 11.25 3.03 -16.95
CA GLU A 558 11.35 1.92 -17.90
C GLU A 558 10.00 1.64 -18.59
N ARG A 559 8.86 1.75 -17.91
CA ARG A 559 7.53 1.46 -18.46
C ARG A 559 6.94 2.67 -19.17
N VAL A 560 6.93 2.64 -20.50
CA VAL A 560 6.45 3.75 -21.36
C VAL A 560 5.03 3.54 -21.93
N GLU A 561 4.19 2.82 -21.20
CA GLU A 561 2.75 2.65 -21.46
C GLU A 561 1.95 3.06 -20.23
N SER A 562 0.62 3.12 -20.31
CA SER A 562 -0.24 3.21 -19.14
C SER A 562 -0.84 1.85 -18.80
N ARG A 563 -0.69 1.43 -17.51
CA ARG A 563 -1.25 0.18 -17.01
C ARG A 563 -1.65 0.35 -15.52
N GLY A 564 -2.89 -0.01 -15.18
CA GLY A 564 -3.39 0.18 -13.81
C GLY A 564 -3.22 1.65 -13.36
N PRO A 565 -2.63 1.90 -12.19
CA PRO A 565 -2.41 3.26 -11.66
C PRO A 565 -1.20 3.98 -12.27
N HIS A 566 -0.39 3.31 -13.08
CA HIS A 566 0.72 3.92 -13.79
C HIS A 566 0.22 4.58 -15.08
N LEU A 567 -0.09 5.89 -15.01
CA LEU A 567 -0.52 6.67 -16.15
C LEU A 567 0.66 7.44 -16.74
N MET A 568 1.07 7.06 -17.94
CA MET A 568 2.10 7.75 -18.73
C MET A 568 1.46 8.67 -19.76
N PHE A 569 2.04 9.85 -19.92
CA PHE A 569 1.60 10.85 -20.89
C PHE A 569 2.75 11.18 -21.85
N ALA A 570 2.42 11.56 -23.08
CA ALA A 570 3.41 11.93 -24.08
C ALA A 570 4.15 13.21 -23.64
N GLN A 571 3.41 14.18 -23.09
CA GLN A 571 3.96 15.42 -22.54
C GLN A 571 3.14 15.91 -21.34
N TYR A 572 3.73 16.80 -20.56
CA TYR A 572 3.03 17.44 -19.46
C TYR A 572 1.97 18.41 -19.96
N GLY A 573 0.77 18.31 -19.44
CA GLY A 573 -0.41 19.06 -19.88
C GLY A 573 -1.40 18.23 -20.67
N ASP A 574 -1.01 17.05 -21.17
CA ASP A 574 -1.92 16.13 -21.83
C ASP A 574 -2.98 15.61 -20.84
N LEU A 575 -4.20 15.40 -21.33
CA LEU A 575 -5.31 14.84 -20.57
C LEU A 575 -5.52 13.35 -20.85
N GLU A 576 -5.01 12.85 -21.98
CA GLU A 576 -5.15 11.46 -22.39
C GLU A 576 -3.84 10.71 -22.10
N PRO A 577 -3.87 9.68 -21.25
CA PRO A 577 -2.69 8.87 -21.00
C PRO A 577 -2.36 8.00 -22.21
N LEU A 578 -1.08 7.64 -22.35
CA LEU A 578 -0.63 6.69 -23.38
C LEU A 578 -1.41 5.37 -23.27
N PRO A 579 -1.70 4.71 -24.38
CA PRO A 579 -2.48 3.47 -24.39
C PRO A 579 -1.74 2.31 -23.73
N LEU A 580 -2.50 1.30 -23.34
CA LEU A 580 -2.01 -0.01 -22.93
C LEU A 580 -1.38 -0.72 -24.15
N ASP A 581 -0.18 -1.27 -24.00
CA ASP A 581 0.51 -2.03 -25.04
C ASP A 581 0.90 -3.42 -24.51
N ASN A 582 -0.02 -4.38 -24.63
CA ASN A 582 0.20 -5.76 -24.19
C ASN A 582 1.28 -6.49 -24.99
N ALA A 583 1.49 -6.13 -26.26
CA ALA A 583 2.47 -6.79 -27.10
C ALA A 583 3.91 -6.62 -26.57
N ARG A 584 4.21 -5.44 -26.06
CA ARG A 584 5.51 -5.10 -25.49
C ARG A 584 5.56 -5.28 -23.99
N TRP A 585 4.50 -4.91 -23.26
CA TRP A 585 4.53 -4.66 -21.81
C TRP A 585 3.73 -5.66 -20.96
N ASN A 586 3.31 -6.79 -21.54
CA ASN A 586 2.76 -7.90 -20.75
C ASN A 586 3.90 -8.61 -19.97
N ARG A 587 4.74 -7.80 -19.35
CA ARG A 587 5.95 -8.14 -18.59
C ARG A 587 6.02 -7.27 -17.36
N TYR A 588 6.59 -7.79 -16.28
CA TYR A 588 6.90 -6.98 -15.12
C TYR A 588 8.33 -6.43 -15.16
N ILE A 589 8.57 -5.38 -14.39
CA ILE A 589 9.89 -4.78 -14.23
C ILE A 589 10.50 -5.30 -12.94
N VAL A 590 11.70 -5.86 -13.04
CA VAL A 590 12.55 -6.24 -11.90
C VAL A 590 13.65 -5.19 -11.77
N VAL A 591 13.85 -4.70 -10.55
CA VAL A 591 14.94 -3.79 -10.21
C VAL A 591 16.00 -4.54 -9.40
N LYS A 592 17.24 -4.49 -9.85
CA LYS A 592 18.42 -5.12 -9.23
C LYS A 592 19.42 -4.09 -8.75
N ASN A 593 20.20 -4.48 -7.75
CA ASN A 593 21.36 -3.73 -7.31
C ASN A 593 22.59 -4.08 -8.16
N VAL A 594 23.05 -3.16 -8.97
CA VAL A 594 24.30 -3.32 -9.73
C VAL A 594 25.26 -2.20 -9.32
N GLY A 595 26.25 -2.54 -8.50
CA GLY A 595 27.21 -1.56 -7.99
C GLY A 595 26.57 -0.40 -7.21
N GLY A 596 25.53 -0.64 -6.43
CA GLY A 596 24.80 0.39 -5.66
C GLY A 596 23.79 1.20 -6.49
N GLN A 597 23.61 0.88 -7.78
CA GLN A 597 22.66 1.56 -8.66
C GLN A 597 21.45 0.65 -8.96
N PRO A 598 20.22 1.21 -8.97
CA PRO A 598 19.04 0.48 -9.41
C PRO A 598 19.10 0.30 -10.94
N VAL A 599 19.06 -0.95 -11.39
CA VAL A 599 18.99 -1.32 -12.80
C VAL A 599 17.71 -2.10 -13.02
N ALA A 600 16.86 -1.60 -13.92
CA ALA A 600 15.60 -2.21 -14.30
C ALA A 600 15.77 -3.18 -15.45
N GLU A 601 15.05 -4.31 -15.40
CA GLU A 601 14.97 -5.28 -16.50
C GLU A 601 13.54 -5.81 -16.64
N LEU A 602 13.13 -6.10 -17.88
CA LEU A 602 11.83 -6.70 -18.18
C LEU A 602 11.91 -8.22 -18.06
N ARG A 603 10.91 -8.83 -17.40
CA ARG A 603 10.72 -10.28 -17.32
C ARG A 603 9.28 -10.68 -17.54
N GLU A 604 9.07 -11.88 -18.03
CA GLU A 604 7.74 -12.46 -18.14
C GLU A 604 7.28 -12.97 -16.75
N PRO A 605 6.05 -12.63 -16.33
CA PRO A 605 5.49 -13.19 -15.12
C PRO A 605 5.14 -14.66 -15.29
N ALA A 606 5.11 -15.44 -14.21
CA ALA A 606 4.56 -16.78 -14.22
C ALA A 606 3.07 -16.73 -14.58
N PRO A 607 2.57 -17.57 -15.51
CA PRO A 607 1.15 -17.64 -15.82
C PRO A 607 0.36 -18.30 -14.67
N LEU A 608 -0.97 -18.16 -14.69
CA LEU A 608 -1.84 -19.01 -13.87
C LEU A 608 -1.64 -20.47 -14.27
N THR A 609 -1.50 -21.36 -13.29
CA THR A 609 -1.37 -22.80 -13.53
C THR A 609 -2.74 -23.49 -13.69
N ALA A 610 -3.79 -22.89 -13.11
CA ALA A 610 -5.15 -23.38 -13.13
C ALA A 610 -6.14 -22.28 -13.55
N PRO A 611 -6.05 -21.73 -14.78
CA PRO A 611 -6.96 -20.67 -15.24
C PRO A 611 -8.41 -21.17 -15.30
N ILE A 612 -9.36 -20.25 -15.23
CA ILE A 612 -10.76 -20.52 -15.52
C ILE A 612 -10.88 -20.89 -17.02
N LYS A 613 -11.59 -21.95 -17.32
CA LYS A 613 -11.87 -22.37 -18.70
C LYS A 613 -12.99 -21.55 -19.31
#